data_5e5f36d0fbb44fa79f54be4e18954e1d
#
_entry.id   5e5f36d0fbb44fa79f54be4e18954e1d
#
_cell.length_a   1.000
_cell.length_b   1.000
_cell.length_c   1.000
_cell.angle_alpha   90.00
_cell.angle_beta   90.00
_cell.angle_gamma   90.00
#
_symmetry.space_group_name_H-M   'P 1'
#
loop_
_entity.id
_entity.type
_entity.pdbx_description
1 polymer ?
#
loop_
_entity_poly.entity_id
_entity_poly.type
_entity_poly.pdbx_seq_one_letter_code
_entity_poly.pdbx_strand_id
1 'polypeptide(L)'
;MNSKSSLLSTVPFSSFSQWDVKQFFFTRILSKYPLEELGKHLIHQTEKVQLSDEPSKEFTILGVSNKIGMFDASIEKGSKIKQKYHIVKDNWLAYNPYRINVGSIGIKTPNLKGGYISPAYVVFSCKDTILPEYLWIMMKSAFFNKLIKDSTTGSVRQTLHFEKLASIKAPIPSVTVQQQILDAYHAKLDKADENIRKGANYSDGLLLSVQADVSDFKKETTRNTASSSILQIIPFTSTIRWEVDYIQKKGRLETIYNSFKYQEYCINDLQKESLFGLSVKASLDKKNGMIPVLRMSNVINGELDFSILKYLPADCASTEKEPQKWILRKGDFLITRTNGSKDLIGKAAVFNSDETYTYASYLIRYRFDTTIVLPEYVNILFMTPLVREQIAVMRRQGGGQYNLNSDEIGAIRIPVPSIPIQEQIIKKFFDAKDGAQIYYDAATKCQIEATVNFEKEIFS
;
A
#
# COMPACT_ATOMS: atom_id res chain seq x y z
N MET A 1 19.40 -27.29 32.74
CA MET A 1 19.85 -28.67 32.42
C MET A 1 20.09 -28.75 30.91
N ASN A 2 21.34 -28.82 30.49
CA ASN A 2 21.75 -28.93 29.09
C ASN A 2 21.38 -30.32 28.55
N SER A 3 20.36 -30.43 27.69
CA SER A 3 20.13 -31.60 26.89
C SER A 3 21.19 -31.60 25.75
N LYS A 4 22.21 -32.45 25.90
CA LYS A 4 23.11 -32.82 24.80
C LYS A 4 22.23 -33.32 23.65
N SER A 5 22.15 -32.56 22.55
CA SER A 5 21.61 -33.08 21.29
C SER A 5 22.48 -34.27 20.85
N SER A 6 21.92 -35.47 20.82
CA SER A 6 22.61 -36.61 20.25
C SER A 6 22.83 -36.34 18.76
N LEU A 7 24.08 -36.32 18.35
CA LEU A 7 24.49 -36.15 16.94
C LEU A 7 24.06 -37.33 16.04
N LEU A 8 23.48 -38.36 16.63
CA LEU A 8 23.06 -39.58 15.93
C LEU A 8 21.57 -39.84 16.25
N SER A 9 20.74 -39.87 15.21
CA SER A 9 19.36 -40.34 15.30
C SER A 9 19.23 -41.62 14.46
N THR A 10 18.76 -42.69 15.08
CA THR A 10 18.46 -43.95 14.37
C THR A 10 16.99 -44.02 14.05
N VAL A 11 16.67 -44.29 12.80
CA VAL A 11 15.30 -44.33 12.28
C VAL A 11 15.05 -45.72 11.67
N PRO A 12 13.96 -46.43 12.01
CA PRO A 12 13.63 -47.72 11.41
C PRO A 12 13.48 -47.60 9.88
N PHE A 13 14.00 -48.57 9.14
CA PHE A 13 13.94 -48.62 7.68
C PHE A 13 12.47 -48.53 7.17
N SER A 14 11.54 -49.16 7.89
CA SER A 14 10.10 -49.10 7.61
C SER A 14 9.46 -47.68 7.70
N SER A 15 10.17 -46.72 8.28
CA SER A 15 9.72 -45.33 8.40
C SER A 15 10.07 -44.47 7.18
N PHE A 16 10.83 -45.01 6.21
CA PHE A 16 11.24 -44.31 5.02
C PHE A 16 10.14 -44.39 3.96
N SER A 17 9.43 -43.28 3.71
CA SER A 17 8.57 -43.13 2.55
C SER A 17 9.34 -42.68 1.29
N GLN A 18 10.49 -42.08 1.47
CA GLN A 18 11.47 -41.66 0.43
C GLN A 18 12.89 -41.69 0.99
N TRP A 19 13.89 -41.90 0.13
CA TRP A 19 15.32 -41.86 0.48
C TRP A 19 15.80 -40.39 0.56
N ASP A 20 15.16 -39.57 1.38
CA ASP A 20 15.58 -38.19 1.65
C ASP A 20 15.77 -38.01 3.15
N VAL A 21 17.02 -37.72 3.54
CA VAL A 21 17.40 -37.48 4.94
C VAL A 21 16.65 -36.29 5.54
N LYS A 22 16.22 -35.35 4.72
CA LYS A 22 15.47 -34.14 5.15
C LYS A 22 14.18 -34.49 5.88
N GLN A 23 13.49 -35.57 5.51
CA GLN A 23 12.24 -35.96 6.17
C GLN A 23 12.43 -36.27 7.68
N PHE A 24 13.65 -36.47 8.16
CA PHE A 24 13.94 -36.72 9.58
C PHE A 24 14.38 -35.49 10.36
N PHE A 25 14.66 -34.40 9.65
CA PHE A 25 14.91 -33.08 10.25
C PHE A 25 13.65 -32.22 10.31
N PHE A 26 12.47 -32.80 10.03
CA PHE A 26 11.23 -32.08 10.06
C PHE A 26 10.96 -31.47 11.42
N THR A 27 10.49 -30.22 11.38
CA THR A 27 9.95 -29.56 12.55
C THR A 27 8.84 -30.43 13.14
N ARG A 28 9.05 -30.95 14.37
CA ARG A 28 8.04 -31.77 15.06
C ARG A 28 6.83 -30.87 15.32
N ILE A 29 5.68 -31.28 14.80
CA ILE A 29 4.42 -30.60 15.08
C ILE A 29 3.99 -31.02 16.49
N LEU A 30 3.92 -30.07 17.39
CA LEU A 30 3.29 -30.21 18.69
C LEU A 30 1.92 -29.57 18.60
N SER A 31 0.91 -30.24 19.10
CA SER A 31 -0.45 -29.69 19.16
C SER A 31 -1.28 -30.51 20.16
N LYS A 32 -2.14 -29.82 20.88
CA LYS A 32 -3.16 -30.45 21.73
C LYS A 32 -4.31 -31.06 20.90
N TYR A 33 -4.39 -30.74 19.62
CA TYR A 33 -5.41 -31.23 18.71
C TYR A 33 -4.94 -32.42 17.89
N PRO A 34 -5.85 -33.27 17.39
CA PRO A 34 -5.49 -34.39 16.53
C PRO A 34 -4.70 -33.92 15.30
N LEU A 35 -3.61 -34.62 15.00
CA LEU A 35 -2.81 -34.40 13.80
C LEU A 35 -3.31 -35.35 12.71
N GLU A 36 -3.92 -34.80 11.67
CA GLU A 36 -4.43 -35.55 10.53
C GLU A 36 -3.82 -35.09 9.22
N GLU A 37 -3.75 -35.99 8.24
CA GLU A 37 -3.33 -35.65 6.89
C GLU A 37 -4.36 -34.75 6.21
N LEU A 38 -3.92 -33.61 5.65
CA LEU A 38 -4.81 -32.67 5.00
C LEU A 38 -5.67 -33.29 3.88
N GLY A 39 -5.14 -34.30 3.18
CA GLY A 39 -5.87 -34.98 2.11
C GLY A 39 -7.17 -35.66 2.55
N LYS A 40 -7.32 -35.99 3.83
CA LYS A 40 -8.60 -36.51 4.37
C LYS A 40 -9.71 -35.44 4.35
N HIS A 41 -9.32 -34.15 4.40
CA HIS A 41 -10.18 -32.99 4.59
C HIS A 41 -10.32 -32.11 3.34
N LEU A 42 -9.50 -32.38 2.30
CA LEU A 42 -9.45 -31.57 1.08
C LEU A 42 -9.96 -32.33 -0.13
N ILE A 43 -10.43 -31.61 -1.14
CA ILE A 43 -10.83 -32.11 -2.44
C ILE A 43 -10.08 -31.34 -3.51
N HIS A 44 -9.25 -32.03 -4.30
CA HIS A 44 -8.55 -31.41 -5.44
C HIS A 44 -9.56 -31.06 -6.53
N GLN A 45 -9.61 -29.80 -6.92
CA GLN A 45 -10.51 -29.31 -7.96
C GLN A 45 -9.75 -29.18 -9.28
N THR A 46 -10.01 -30.12 -10.19
CA THR A 46 -9.29 -30.23 -11.47
C THR A 46 -10.11 -29.78 -12.67
N GLU A 47 -11.38 -29.40 -12.46
CA GLU A 47 -12.29 -28.96 -13.51
C GLU A 47 -11.76 -27.68 -14.19
N LYS A 48 -11.74 -27.72 -15.53
CA LYS A 48 -11.26 -26.61 -16.37
C LYS A 48 -12.24 -26.36 -17.50
N VAL A 49 -12.39 -25.09 -17.84
CA VAL A 49 -13.23 -24.64 -18.96
C VAL A 49 -12.40 -23.91 -20.00
N GLN A 50 -12.84 -24.00 -21.25
CA GLN A 50 -12.25 -23.29 -22.38
C GLN A 50 -12.99 -21.94 -22.53
N LEU A 51 -12.40 -20.86 -22.02
CA LEU A 51 -13.04 -19.53 -22.05
C LEU A 51 -13.09 -18.92 -23.45
N SER A 52 -12.24 -19.40 -24.38
CA SER A 52 -12.29 -19.00 -25.78
C SER A 52 -13.54 -19.45 -26.55
N ASP A 53 -14.35 -20.37 -25.97
CA ASP A 53 -15.61 -20.79 -26.57
C ASP A 53 -16.66 -19.65 -26.57
N GLU A 54 -16.45 -18.63 -25.72
CA GLU A 54 -17.19 -17.36 -25.68
C GLU A 54 -16.28 -16.17 -26.03
N PRO A 55 -15.84 -16.00 -27.29
CA PRO A 55 -14.72 -15.11 -27.65
C PRO A 55 -14.97 -13.62 -27.39
N SER A 56 -16.22 -13.19 -27.43
CA SER A 56 -16.63 -11.79 -27.21
C SER A 56 -16.89 -11.46 -25.75
N LYS A 57 -17.05 -12.46 -24.89
CA LYS A 57 -17.35 -12.28 -23.46
C LYS A 57 -16.11 -11.88 -22.68
N GLU A 58 -16.29 -11.00 -21.74
CA GLU A 58 -15.25 -10.59 -20.79
C GLU A 58 -15.32 -11.46 -19.53
N PHE A 59 -14.17 -11.95 -19.12
CA PHE A 59 -14.01 -12.78 -17.93
C PHE A 59 -13.09 -12.08 -16.94
N THR A 60 -13.53 -11.96 -15.70
CA THR A 60 -12.67 -11.54 -14.60
C THR A 60 -11.81 -12.73 -14.16
N ILE A 61 -10.49 -12.57 -14.28
CA ILE A 61 -9.51 -13.60 -13.96
C ILE A 61 -8.96 -13.35 -12.56
N LEU A 62 -8.90 -14.40 -11.76
CA LEU A 62 -8.37 -14.38 -10.41
C LEU A 62 -6.84 -14.52 -10.41
N GLY A 63 -6.22 -13.86 -9.46
CA GLY A 63 -4.81 -14.00 -9.11
C GLY A 63 -4.65 -14.29 -7.62
N VAL A 64 -3.45 -14.74 -7.23
CA VAL A 64 -3.10 -14.97 -5.82
C VAL A 64 -1.78 -14.30 -5.50
N SER A 65 -1.75 -13.53 -4.42
CA SER A 65 -0.54 -12.92 -3.88
C SER A 65 -0.33 -13.29 -2.42
N ASN A 66 0.92 -13.18 -1.96
CA ASN A 66 1.27 -13.41 -0.55
C ASN A 66 0.73 -12.31 0.38
N LYS A 67 0.51 -11.09 -0.13
CA LYS A 67 0.07 -9.94 0.67
C LYS A 67 -1.43 -9.94 0.92
N ILE A 68 -2.23 -10.05 -0.13
CA ILE A 68 -3.68 -9.87 -0.08
C ILE A 68 -4.48 -11.17 -0.27
N GLY A 69 -3.82 -12.29 -0.53
CA GLY A 69 -4.50 -13.55 -0.85
C GLY A 69 -5.04 -13.57 -2.28
N MET A 70 -6.27 -14.02 -2.49
CA MET A 70 -6.93 -14.05 -3.81
C MET A 70 -7.54 -12.69 -4.16
N PHE A 71 -7.48 -12.30 -5.43
CA PHE A 71 -7.98 -11.00 -5.91
C PHE A 71 -8.36 -11.07 -7.38
N ASP A 72 -9.20 -10.13 -7.83
CA ASP A 72 -9.51 -9.93 -9.25
C ASP A 72 -8.28 -9.30 -9.93
N ALA A 73 -7.58 -10.08 -10.76
CA ALA A 73 -6.28 -9.69 -11.34
C ALA A 73 -6.41 -8.94 -12.65
N SER A 74 -7.29 -9.40 -13.54
CA SER A 74 -7.52 -8.77 -14.85
C SER A 74 -8.91 -9.09 -15.38
N ILE A 75 -9.35 -8.30 -16.37
CA ILE A 75 -10.52 -8.60 -17.18
C ILE A 75 -10.02 -8.91 -18.59
N GLU A 76 -10.31 -10.10 -19.09
CA GLU A 76 -9.81 -10.58 -20.38
C GLU A 76 -10.97 -11.05 -21.27
N LYS A 77 -10.94 -10.72 -22.55
CA LYS A 77 -11.88 -11.30 -23.54
C LYS A 77 -11.55 -12.77 -23.77
N GLY A 78 -12.57 -13.62 -23.92
CA GLY A 78 -12.40 -15.03 -24.17
C GLY A 78 -11.48 -15.34 -25.34
N SER A 79 -11.52 -14.55 -26.41
CA SER A 79 -10.65 -14.67 -27.58
C SER A 79 -9.14 -14.57 -27.28
N LYS A 80 -8.77 -13.95 -26.16
CA LYS A 80 -7.35 -13.82 -25.73
C LYS A 80 -6.88 -15.00 -24.87
N ILE A 81 -7.80 -15.81 -24.34
CA ILE A 81 -7.48 -16.88 -23.39
C ILE A 81 -7.38 -18.22 -24.15
N LYS A 82 -6.15 -18.59 -24.49
CA LYS A 82 -5.90 -19.81 -25.31
C LYS A 82 -5.94 -21.11 -24.52
N GLN A 83 -5.71 -21.08 -23.21
CA GLN A 83 -5.64 -22.26 -22.34
C GLN A 83 -6.94 -22.46 -21.59
N LYS A 84 -7.21 -23.70 -21.19
CA LYS A 84 -8.30 -24.00 -20.25
C LYS A 84 -7.96 -23.48 -18.86
N TYR A 85 -8.90 -22.76 -18.22
CA TYR A 85 -8.76 -22.20 -16.89
C TYR A 85 -9.52 -23.01 -15.87
N HIS A 86 -8.98 -23.10 -14.64
CA HIS A 86 -9.70 -23.71 -13.52
C HIS A 86 -10.89 -22.85 -13.12
N ILE A 87 -11.99 -23.50 -12.78
CA ILE A 87 -13.14 -22.89 -12.10
C ILE A 87 -12.76 -22.71 -10.62
N VAL A 88 -13.13 -21.57 -10.04
CA VAL A 88 -12.98 -21.30 -8.60
C VAL A 88 -14.31 -20.78 -8.05
N LYS A 89 -14.92 -21.55 -7.16
CA LYS A 89 -16.18 -21.22 -6.48
C LYS A 89 -15.88 -20.53 -5.12
N ASP A 90 -16.90 -19.92 -4.54
CA ASP A 90 -16.77 -19.30 -3.21
C ASP A 90 -16.31 -20.33 -2.17
N ASN A 91 -15.46 -19.88 -1.25
CA ASN A 91 -14.79 -20.70 -0.23
C ASN A 91 -13.78 -21.73 -0.78
N TRP A 92 -13.50 -21.74 -2.09
CA TRP A 92 -12.40 -22.53 -2.62
C TRP A 92 -11.07 -21.79 -2.45
N LEU A 93 -10.02 -22.57 -2.29
CA LEU A 93 -8.67 -22.06 -2.15
C LEU A 93 -7.86 -22.33 -3.42
N ALA A 94 -6.95 -21.42 -3.69
CA ALA A 94 -5.94 -21.61 -4.74
C ALA A 94 -4.58 -21.12 -4.30
N TYR A 95 -3.52 -21.80 -4.75
CA TYR A 95 -2.15 -21.35 -4.51
C TYR A 95 -1.26 -21.53 -5.74
N ASN A 96 -0.23 -20.71 -5.80
CA ASN A 96 0.82 -20.88 -6.82
C ASN A 96 1.83 -21.93 -6.33
N PRO A 97 1.97 -23.10 -6.99
CA PRO A 97 2.83 -24.19 -6.52
C PRO A 97 4.31 -23.79 -6.43
N TYR A 98 4.75 -22.78 -7.19
CA TYR A 98 6.13 -22.26 -7.17
C TYR A 98 6.38 -21.17 -6.13
N ARG A 99 5.32 -20.62 -5.51
CA ARG A 99 5.39 -19.50 -4.56
C ARG A 99 4.64 -19.74 -3.25
N ILE A 100 4.19 -20.94 -3.01
CA ILE A 100 3.48 -21.30 -1.78
C ILE A 100 4.40 -21.15 -0.55
N ASN A 101 5.69 -21.40 -0.72
CA ASN A 101 6.73 -21.24 0.31
C ASN A 101 6.92 -19.78 0.79
N VAL A 102 6.36 -18.81 0.10
CA VAL A 102 6.30 -17.40 0.51
C VAL A 102 4.87 -16.95 0.83
N GLY A 103 3.93 -17.91 1.04
CA GLY A 103 2.56 -17.63 1.44
C GLY A 103 1.63 -17.20 0.30
N SER A 104 1.95 -17.54 -0.96
CA SER A 104 1.08 -17.23 -2.12
C SER A 104 -0.09 -18.21 -2.20
N ILE A 105 -1.03 -18.08 -1.27
CA ILE A 105 -2.31 -18.80 -1.18
C ILE A 105 -3.45 -17.82 -0.91
N GLY A 106 -4.63 -18.09 -1.47
CA GLY A 106 -5.83 -17.29 -1.25
C GLY A 106 -7.08 -18.11 -1.22
N ILE A 107 -8.09 -17.59 -0.54
CA ILE A 107 -9.46 -18.08 -0.51
C ILE A 107 -10.33 -17.15 -1.37
N LYS A 108 -11.23 -17.72 -2.17
CA LYS A 108 -12.23 -16.95 -2.91
C LYS A 108 -13.36 -16.54 -1.98
N THR A 109 -13.49 -15.24 -1.78
CA THR A 109 -14.62 -14.66 -1.04
C THR A 109 -15.75 -14.24 -1.99
N PRO A 110 -17.00 -14.13 -1.53
CA PRO A 110 -18.13 -13.67 -2.35
C PRO A 110 -17.96 -12.28 -2.96
N ASN A 111 -17.10 -11.44 -2.40
CA ASN A 111 -16.82 -10.10 -2.90
C ASN A 111 -15.98 -10.08 -4.19
N LEU A 112 -15.31 -11.19 -4.53
CA LEU A 112 -14.53 -11.32 -5.76
C LEU A 112 -15.46 -11.70 -6.92
N LYS A 113 -15.37 -10.95 -8.01
CA LYS A 113 -16.20 -11.13 -9.21
C LYS A 113 -15.69 -12.27 -10.10
N GLY A 114 -14.38 -12.54 -10.05
CA GLY A 114 -13.75 -13.59 -10.83
C GLY A 114 -14.19 -14.99 -10.43
N GLY A 115 -14.32 -15.87 -11.41
CA GLY A 115 -14.64 -17.30 -11.21
C GLY A 115 -13.59 -18.24 -11.83
N TYR A 116 -12.51 -17.69 -12.38
CA TYR A 116 -11.54 -18.46 -13.17
C TYR A 116 -10.12 -18.08 -12.82
N ILE A 117 -9.23 -19.09 -12.75
CA ILE A 117 -7.81 -18.88 -12.48
C ILE A 117 -6.96 -19.69 -13.46
N SER A 118 -5.76 -19.19 -13.77
CA SER A 118 -4.81 -19.84 -14.67
C SER A 118 -4.52 -21.30 -14.29
N PRO A 119 -4.32 -22.20 -15.27
CA PRO A 119 -4.00 -23.61 -15.02
C PRO A 119 -2.67 -23.84 -14.29
N ALA A 120 -1.86 -22.79 -14.11
CA ALA A 120 -0.63 -22.85 -13.32
C ALA A 120 -0.87 -22.91 -11.80
N TYR A 121 -2.10 -22.68 -11.35
CA TYR A 121 -2.45 -22.73 -9.92
C TYR A 121 -3.02 -24.11 -9.56
N VAL A 122 -2.82 -24.50 -8.31
CA VAL A 122 -3.51 -25.63 -7.69
C VAL A 122 -4.77 -25.09 -7.02
N VAL A 123 -5.93 -25.67 -7.35
CA VAL A 123 -7.25 -25.30 -6.82
C VAL A 123 -7.81 -26.46 -6.00
N PHE A 124 -8.34 -26.19 -4.83
CA PHE A 124 -8.95 -27.19 -3.97
C PHE A 124 -10.06 -26.60 -3.10
N SER A 125 -10.93 -27.46 -2.62
CA SER A 125 -11.98 -27.11 -1.66
C SER A 125 -11.82 -27.91 -0.37
N CYS A 126 -12.48 -27.46 0.67
CA CYS A 126 -12.55 -28.12 1.96
C CYS A 126 -13.77 -29.03 2.02
N LYS A 127 -13.67 -30.15 2.76
CA LYS A 127 -14.82 -30.93 3.23
C LYS A 127 -15.38 -30.28 4.50
N ASP A 128 -16.54 -30.76 4.95
CA ASP A 128 -17.25 -30.23 6.13
C ASP A 128 -16.50 -30.42 7.46
N THR A 129 -15.36 -31.08 7.44
CA THR A 129 -14.49 -31.33 8.60
C THR A 129 -13.47 -30.25 8.87
N ILE A 130 -13.28 -29.32 7.93
CA ILE A 130 -12.34 -28.20 8.07
C ILE A 130 -12.93 -26.93 7.44
N LEU A 131 -12.91 -25.84 8.20
CA LEU A 131 -13.34 -24.54 7.72
C LEU A 131 -12.30 -23.96 6.75
N PRO A 132 -12.71 -23.48 5.55
CA PRO A 132 -11.77 -22.94 4.55
C PRO A 132 -10.90 -21.81 5.10
N GLU A 133 -11.46 -20.93 5.91
CA GLU A 133 -10.74 -19.81 6.49
C GLU A 133 -9.74 -20.25 7.56
N TYR A 134 -10.10 -21.21 8.41
CA TYR A 134 -9.19 -21.80 9.38
C TYR A 134 -7.94 -22.37 8.69
N LEU A 135 -8.16 -23.14 7.62
CA LEU A 135 -7.08 -23.70 6.82
C LEU A 135 -6.24 -22.60 6.17
N TRP A 136 -6.87 -21.58 5.60
CA TRP A 136 -6.17 -20.49 4.94
C TRP A 136 -5.25 -19.73 5.90
N ILE A 137 -5.74 -19.36 7.09
CA ILE A 137 -4.94 -18.68 8.11
C ILE A 137 -3.81 -19.60 8.60
N MET A 138 -4.09 -20.88 8.87
CA MET A 138 -3.09 -21.86 9.26
C MET A 138 -1.97 -21.98 8.22
N MET A 139 -2.32 -22.08 6.93
CA MET A 139 -1.34 -22.19 5.84
C MET A 139 -0.52 -20.90 5.64
N LYS A 140 -1.00 -19.74 6.07
CA LYS A 140 -0.25 -18.47 6.06
C LYS A 140 0.61 -18.27 7.30
N SER A 141 0.44 -19.05 8.34
CA SER A 141 1.24 -18.97 9.58
C SER A 141 2.72 -19.25 9.31
N ALA A 142 3.59 -18.67 10.13
CA ALA A 142 5.04 -18.82 9.97
C ALA A 142 5.47 -20.29 10.17
N PHE A 143 4.84 -20.95 11.13
CA PHE A 143 5.11 -22.35 11.43
C PHE A 143 4.72 -23.26 10.26
N PHE A 144 3.51 -23.10 9.70
CA PHE A 144 3.06 -23.94 8.58
C PHE A 144 3.84 -23.66 7.30
N ASN A 145 4.23 -22.41 7.05
CA ASN A 145 5.12 -22.07 5.94
C ASN A 145 6.47 -22.80 6.03
N LYS A 146 6.97 -23.01 7.24
CA LYS A 146 8.18 -23.84 7.45
C LYS A 146 7.92 -25.30 7.07
N LEU A 147 6.79 -25.88 7.48
CA LEU A 147 6.38 -27.23 7.05
C LEU A 147 6.27 -27.36 5.54
N ILE A 148 5.70 -26.36 4.87
CA ILE A 148 5.61 -26.31 3.41
C ILE A 148 7.01 -26.30 2.79
N LYS A 149 7.93 -25.47 3.29
CA LYS A 149 9.32 -25.41 2.79
C LYS A 149 10.03 -26.75 2.94
N ASP A 150 9.84 -27.40 4.07
CA ASP A 150 10.44 -28.74 4.34
C ASP A 150 9.83 -29.80 3.42
N SER A 151 8.58 -29.65 2.99
CA SER A 151 7.85 -30.58 2.13
C SER A 151 8.05 -30.31 0.63
N THR A 152 8.66 -29.19 0.23
CA THR A 152 8.90 -28.87 -1.19
C THR A 152 10.09 -29.66 -1.73
N THR A 153 9.99 -30.12 -2.97
CA THR A 153 11.04 -30.87 -3.67
C THR A 153 11.64 -30.04 -4.81
N GLY A 154 12.91 -30.25 -5.12
CA GLY A 154 13.65 -29.63 -6.22
C GLY A 154 14.79 -28.73 -5.76
N SER A 155 15.93 -28.82 -6.45
CA SER A 155 17.14 -28.06 -6.13
C SER A 155 17.14 -26.64 -6.71
N VAL A 156 16.43 -26.40 -7.83
CA VAL A 156 16.42 -25.12 -8.55
C VAL A 156 15.06 -24.41 -8.48
N ARG A 157 13.94 -25.16 -8.53
CA ARG A 157 12.60 -24.64 -8.34
C ARG A 157 11.81 -25.57 -7.43
N GLN A 158 11.63 -25.17 -6.20
CA GLN A 158 10.79 -25.88 -5.24
C GLN A 158 9.33 -25.75 -5.63
N THR A 159 8.63 -26.89 -5.77
CA THR A 159 7.20 -26.95 -6.10
C THR A 159 6.45 -27.76 -5.08
N LEU A 160 5.23 -27.35 -4.75
CA LEU A 160 4.31 -28.12 -3.93
C LEU A 160 3.09 -28.51 -4.78
N HIS A 161 3.04 -29.77 -5.20
CA HIS A 161 1.84 -30.33 -5.85
C HIS A 161 0.78 -30.72 -4.81
N PHE A 162 -0.47 -30.90 -5.26
CA PHE A 162 -1.58 -31.16 -4.36
C PHE A 162 -1.38 -32.42 -3.51
N GLU A 163 -0.86 -33.51 -4.10
CA GLU A 163 -0.63 -34.78 -3.41
C GLU A 163 0.35 -34.61 -2.24
N LYS A 164 1.33 -33.73 -2.41
CA LYS A 164 2.31 -33.43 -1.37
C LYS A 164 1.70 -32.56 -0.27
N LEU A 165 0.87 -31.56 -0.63
CA LEU A 165 0.09 -30.81 0.34
C LEU A 165 -0.84 -31.72 1.12
N ALA A 166 -1.52 -32.64 0.45
CA ALA A 166 -2.44 -33.61 1.02
C ALA A 166 -1.76 -34.55 2.05
N SER A 167 -0.49 -34.86 1.89
CA SER A 167 0.28 -35.69 2.82
C SER A 167 0.79 -34.95 4.07
N ILE A 168 0.69 -33.62 4.11
CA ILE A 168 1.10 -32.85 5.29
C ILE A 168 0.11 -33.12 6.42
N LYS A 169 0.62 -33.48 7.60
CA LYS A 169 -0.17 -33.55 8.83
C LYS A 169 -0.35 -32.17 9.42
N ALA A 170 -1.55 -31.87 9.87
CA ALA A 170 -1.91 -30.59 10.49
C ALA A 170 -2.87 -30.80 11.67
N PRO A 171 -2.92 -29.87 12.62
CA PRO A 171 -3.93 -29.88 13.68
C PRO A 171 -5.34 -29.68 13.10
N ILE A 172 -6.22 -30.66 13.33
CA ILE A 172 -7.62 -30.62 12.87
C ILE A 172 -8.54 -30.75 14.08
N PRO A 173 -8.83 -29.66 14.80
CA PRO A 173 -9.85 -29.68 15.86
C PRO A 173 -11.27 -29.85 15.26
N SER A 174 -12.27 -30.08 16.12
CA SER A 174 -13.65 -30.09 15.68
C SER A 174 -14.05 -28.74 15.05
N VAL A 175 -14.99 -28.74 14.12
CA VAL A 175 -15.45 -27.51 13.42
C VAL A 175 -15.89 -26.43 14.40
N THR A 176 -16.52 -26.80 15.51
CA THR A 176 -16.91 -25.87 16.58
C THR A 176 -15.68 -25.18 17.19
N VAL A 177 -14.61 -25.93 17.43
CA VAL A 177 -13.37 -25.38 17.99
C VAL A 177 -12.65 -24.51 16.94
N GLN A 178 -12.64 -24.93 15.66
CA GLN A 178 -12.11 -24.12 14.57
C GLN A 178 -12.83 -22.77 14.51
N GLN A 179 -14.16 -22.74 14.65
CA GLN A 179 -14.93 -21.50 14.68
C GLN A 179 -14.57 -20.63 15.89
N GLN A 180 -14.43 -21.20 17.07
CA GLN A 180 -14.01 -20.45 18.26
C GLN A 180 -12.62 -19.80 18.08
N ILE A 181 -11.68 -20.51 17.44
CA ILE A 181 -10.35 -20.00 17.13
C ILE A 181 -10.46 -18.83 16.12
N LEU A 182 -11.31 -18.97 15.10
CA LEU A 182 -11.56 -17.91 14.12
C LEU A 182 -12.22 -16.69 14.78
N ASP A 183 -13.21 -16.89 15.63
CA ASP A 183 -13.89 -15.79 16.34
C ASP A 183 -12.90 -14.99 17.20
N ALA A 184 -11.99 -15.69 17.89
CA ALA A 184 -10.93 -15.03 18.68
C ALA A 184 -9.92 -14.28 17.76
N TYR A 185 -9.61 -14.82 16.60
CA TYR A 185 -8.75 -14.18 15.61
C TYR A 185 -9.43 -12.90 15.07
N HIS A 186 -10.69 -13.00 14.64
CA HIS A 186 -11.45 -11.86 14.12
C HIS A 186 -11.65 -10.76 15.15
N ALA A 187 -11.96 -11.10 16.40
CA ALA A 187 -12.08 -10.12 17.48
C ALA A 187 -10.82 -9.24 17.64
N LYS A 188 -9.64 -9.82 17.39
CA LYS A 188 -8.38 -9.05 17.38
C LYS A 188 -8.24 -8.16 16.16
N LEU A 189 -8.66 -8.63 14.98
CA LEU A 189 -8.65 -7.86 13.73
C LEU A 189 -9.66 -6.70 13.79
N ASP A 190 -10.87 -6.93 14.31
CA ASP A 190 -11.90 -5.90 14.50
C ASP A 190 -11.38 -4.77 15.40
N LYS A 191 -10.66 -5.14 16.48
CA LYS A 191 -10.02 -4.16 17.37
C LYS A 191 -8.89 -3.40 16.66
N ALA A 192 -8.15 -4.06 15.77
CA ALA A 192 -7.15 -3.39 14.94
C ALA A 192 -7.81 -2.37 13.99
N ASP A 193 -8.90 -2.76 13.33
CA ASP A 193 -9.65 -1.87 12.42
C ASP A 193 -10.29 -0.70 13.16
N GLU A 194 -10.79 -0.93 14.39
CA GLU A 194 -11.27 0.15 15.25
C GLU A 194 -10.16 1.16 15.57
N ASN A 195 -8.97 0.68 15.92
CA ASN A 195 -7.82 1.55 16.19
C ASN A 195 -7.39 2.31 14.91
N ILE A 196 -7.35 1.67 13.76
CA ILE A 196 -7.05 2.35 12.47
C ILE A 196 -8.05 3.49 12.24
N ARG A 197 -9.35 3.23 12.44
CA ARG A 197 -10.39 4.27 12.31
C ARG A 197 -10.21 5.41 13.31
N LYS A 198 -9.87 5.10 14.57
CA LYS A 198 -9.59 6.13 15.59
C LYS A 198 -8.39 6.99 15.19
N GLY A 199 -7.29 6.38 14.73
CA GLY A 199 -6.11 7.09 14.26
C GLY A 199 -6.41 7.99 13.05
N ALA A 200 -7.19 7.50 12.08
CA ALA A 200 -7.61 8.27 10.91
C ALA A 200 -8.48 9.48 11.30
N ASN A 201 -9.51 9.26 12.12
CA ASN A 201 -10.38 10.33 12.60
C ASN A 201 -9.61 11.40 13.40
N TYR A 202 -8.63 10.96 14.18
CA TYR A 202 -7.76 11.86 14.93
C TYR A 202 -6.91 12.72 14.01
N SER A 203 -6.33 12.12 12.98
CA SER A 203 -5.52 12.82 11.97
C SER A 203 -6.36 13.81 11.14
N ASP A 204 -7.56 13.42 10.73
CA ASP A 204 -8.47 14.30 9.97
C ASP A 204 -8.95 15.48 10.83
N GLY A 205 -9.30 15.23 12.08
CA GLY A 205 -9.65 16.26 13.04
C GLY A 205 -8.53 17.27 13.30
N LEU A 206 -7.29 16.77 13.32
CA LEU A 206 -6.10 17.61 13.46
C LEU A 206 -5.91 18.57 12.28
N LEU A 207 -6.02 18.06 11.05
CA LEU A 207 -5.87 18.90 9.85
C LEU A 207 -6.96 19.96 9.77
N LEU A 208 -8.19 19.64 10.16
CA LEU A 208 -9.30 20.61 10.25
C LEU A 208 -9.05 21.64 11.36
N SER A 209 -8.49 21.23 12.52
CA SER A 209 -8.11 22.15 13.58
C SER A 209 -7.02 23.11 13.17
N VAL A 210 -5.96 22.63 12.50
CA VAL A 210 -4.92 23.49 11.94
C VAL A 210 -5.48 24.45 10.89
N GLN A 211 -6.35 23.96 10.01
CA GLN A 211 -7.01 24.83 9.04
C GLN A 211 -7.83 25.92 9.72
N ALA A 212 -8.58 25.59 10.77
CA ALA A 212 -9.38 26.56 11.51
C ALA A 212 -8.54 27.64 12.22
N ASP A 213 -7.28 27.35 12.57
CA ASP A 213 -6.38 28.35 13.13
C ASP A 213 -6.02 29.45 12.11
N VAL A 214 -6.03 29.16 10.80
CA VAL A 214 -5.57 30.06 9.74
C VAL A 214 -6.61 30.47 8.72
N SER A 215 -7.80 29.83 8.72
CA SER A 215 -8.87 30.08 7.75
C SER A 215 -10.22 29.65 8.30
N ASP A 216 -11.27 30.39 7.91
CA ASP A 216 -12.67 30.02 8.17
C ASP A 216 -13.29 29.16 7.07
N PHE A 217 -12.47 28.66 6.13
CA PHE A 217 -12.91 27.82 5.04
C PHE A 217 -13.54 26.51 5.55
N LYS A 218 -14.78 26.26 5.13
CA LYS A 218 -15.47 24.98 5.35
C LYS A 218 -15.67 24.31 4.00
N LYS A 219 -15.19 23.07 3.89
CA LYS A 219 -15.50 22.26 2.70
C LYS A 219 -16.98 21.94 2.71
N GLU A 220 -17.76 22.60 1.84
CA GLU A 220 -19.14 22.22 1.63
C GLU A 220 -19.20 20.80 1.08
N THR A 221 -19.98 19.93 1.71
CA THR A 221 -20.44 18.67 1.10
C THR A 221 -21.28 19.06 -0.10
N THR A 222 -20.70 18.96 -1.29
CA THR A 222 -21.27 19.41 -2.54
C THR A 222 -22.63 18.76 -2.77
N ARG A 223 -23.71 19.48 -2.45
CA ARG A 223 -24.87 19.43 -3.30
C ARG A 223 -24.46 20.17 -4.58
N ASN A 224 -24.50 19.48 -5.71
CA ASN A 224 -24.32 20.07 -7.03
C ASN A 224 -25.38 21.19 -7.21
N THR A 225 -25.07 22.39 -6.78
CA THR A 225 -25.71 23.57 -7.30
C THR A 225 -24.99 23.89 -8.61
N ALA A 226 -25.32 23.11 -9.65
CA ALA A 226 -25.05 23.54 -10.99
C ALA A 226 -25.78 24.89 -11.15
N SER A 227 -25.02 25.97 -11.15
CA SER A 227 -25.51 27.27 -11.56
C SER A 227 -26.06 27.08 -12.97
N SER A 228 -27.37 27.24 -13.12
CA SER A 228 -28.09 27.04 -14.37
C SER A 228 -27.89 28.20 -15.39
N SER A 229 -26.87 29.04 -15.22
CA SER A 229 -26.56 30.06 -16.19
C SER A 229 -25.78 29.45 -17.36
N ILE A 230 -26.44 29.40 -18.52
CA ILE A 230 -25.91 28.91 -19.79
C ILE A 230 -24.78 29.81 -20.33
N LEU A 231 -24.65 31.04 -19.84
CA LEU A 231 -23.68 32.02 -20.27
C LEU A 231 -22.90 32.57 -19.07
N GLN A 232 -21.56 32.38 -19.09
CA GLN A 232 -20.65 32.97 -18.12
C GLN A 232 -19.67 33.87 -18.85
N ILE A 233 -19.67 35.18 -18.54
CA ILE A 233 -18.72 36.15 -19.10
C ILE A 233 -17.54 36.28 -18.15
N ILE A 234 -16.34 35.99 -18.66
CA ILE A 234 -15.09 36.01 -17.90
C ILE A 234 -14.12 36.99 -18.55
N PRO A 235 -13.58 37.98 -17.83
CA PRO A 235 -12.55 38.86 -18.37
C PRO A 235 -11.29 38.05 -18.74
N PHE A 236 -10.74 38.36 -19.91
CA PHE A 236 -9.55 37.68 -20.43
C PHE A 236 -8.36 37.74 -19.43
N THR A 237 -8.19 38.86 -18.76
CA THR A 237 -7.13 39.10 -17.79
C THR A 237 -7.32 38.39 -16.45
N SER A 238 -8.48 37.80 -16.19
CA SER A 238 -8.82 37.22 -14.89
C SER A 238 -8.66 35.71 -14.82
N THR A 239 -8.11 35.08 -15.85
CA THR A 239 -7.93 33.62 -15.86
C THR A 239 -6.51 33.23 -16.31
N ILE A 240 -5.92 32.30 -15.59
CA ILE A 240 -4.61 31.70 -15.92
C ILE A 240 -4.78 30.55 -16.92
N ARG A 241 -6.01 30.10 -17.19
CA ARG A 241 -6.29 28.94 -18.05
C ARG A 241 -7.70 29.00 -18.65
N TRP A 242 -7.79 28.75 -19.97
CA TRP A 242 -9.05 28.74 -20.75
C TRP A 242 -9.62 27.32 -20.91
N GLU A 243 -9.87 26.65 -19.81
CA GLU A 243 -10.49 25.32 -19.77
C GLU A 243 -11.83 25.42 -19.04
N VAL A 244 -12.90 24.86 -19.63
CA VAL A 244 -14.25 24.95 -19.07
C VAL A 244 -14.34 24.43 -17.64
N ASP A 245 -13.72 23.29 -17.36
CA ASP A 245 -13.68 22.69 -16.01
C ASP A 245 -13.01 23.61 -14.98
N TYR A 246 -11.90 24.24 -15.37
CA TYR A 246 -11.22 25.22 -14.53
C TYR A 246 -12.08 26.45 -14.26
N ILE A 247 -12.68 27.00 -15.31
CA ILE A 247 -13.52 28.19 -15.23
C ILE A 247 -14.73 27.95 -14.31
N GLN A 248 -15.40 26.83 -14.46
CA GLN A 248 -16.55 26.44 -13.61
C GLN A 248 -16.18 26.29 -12.14
N LYS A 249 -14.95 25.88 -11.84
CA LYS A 249 -14.47 25.67 -10.47
C LYS A 249 -13.78 26.90 -9.86
N LYS A 250 -13.43 27.91 -10.67
CA LYS A 250 -12.66 29.09 -10.22
C LYS A 250 -13.33 29.84 -9.07
N GLY A 251 -14.67 29.94 -9.05
CA GLY A 251 -15.38 30.59 -7.96
C GLY A 251 -15.10 30.00 -6.56
N ARG A 252 -14.72 28.71 -6.50
CA ARG A 252 -14.29 28.07 -5.24
C ARG A 252 -12.99 28.64 -4.70
N LEU A 253 -12.07 29.07 -5.59
CA LEU A 253 -10.79 29.65 -5.17
C LEU A 253 -11.03 30.99 -4.45
N GLU A 254 -11.95 31.80 -4.94
CA GLU A 254 -12.31 33.07 -4.31
C GLU A 254 -12.91 32.86 -2.91
N THR A 255 -13.77 31.84 -2.77
CA THR A 255 -14.32 31.45 -1.46
C THR A 255 -13.21 31.05 -0.50
N ILE A 256 -12.23 30.32 -0.98
CA ILE A 256 -11.06 29.91 -0.17
C ILE A 256 -10.24 31.13 0.24
N TYR A 257 -9.89 32.01 -0.70
CA TYR A 257 -9.03 33.16 -0.43
C TYR A 257 -9.68 34.16 0.53
N ASN A 258 -10.99 34.41 0.36
CA ASN A 258 -11.76 35.30 1.24
C ASN A 258 -11.92 34.74 2.68
N SER A 259 -11.57 33.49 2.92
CA SER A 259 -11.62 32.86 4.24
C SER A 259 -10.33 32.98 5.05
N PHE A 260 -9.26 33.50 4.47
CA PHE A 260 -7.96 33.58 5.14
C PHE A 260 -7.98 34.58 6.30
N LYS A 261 -7.40 34.18 7.43
CA LYS A 261 -7.27 35.02 8.63
C LYS A 261 -5.99 35.84 8.68
N TYR A 262 -5.04 35.51 7.81
CA TYR A 262 -3.73 36.15 7.75
C TYR A 262 -3.44 36.60 6.31
N GLN A 263 -2.40 37.43 6.16
CA GLN A 263 -1.91 37.87 4.86
C GLN A 263 -1.69 36.67 3.95
N GLU A 264 -2.26 36.73 2.74
CA GLU A 264 -2.05 35.71 1.72
C GLU A 264 -0.78 35.92 0.93
N TYR A 265 -0.16 34.82 0.54
CA TYR A 265 0.98 34.78 -0.38
C TYR A 265 0.80 33.63 -1.37
N CYS A 266 1.24 33.84 -2.61
CA CYS A 266 1.42 32.74 -3.55
C CYS A 266 2.69 31.96 -3.21
N ILE A 267 2.71 30.66 -3.50
CA ILE A 267 3.94 29.84 -3.31
C ILE A 267 5.13 30.45 -4.05
N ASN A 268 4.90 31.06 -5.23
CA ASN A 268 5.96 31.75 -5.98
C ASN A 268 6.56 32.95 -5.22
N ASP A 269 5.78 33.64 -4.43
CA ASP A 269 6.23 34.82 -3.68
C ASP A 269 7.11 34.42 -2.47
N LEU A 270 6.97 33.20 -2.01
CA LEU A 270 7.63 32.66 -0.83
C LEU A 270 8.93 31.89 -1.14
N GLN A 271 9.13 31.54 -2.42
CA GLN A 271 10.30 30.74 -2.81
C GLN A 271 11.54 31.62 -3.10
N LYS A 272 12.70 31.13 -2.67
CA LYS A 272 14.02 31.60 -3.14
C LYS A 272 14.49 30.84 -4.37
N GLU A 273 14.10 29.57 -4.48
CA GLU A 273 14.53 28.69 -5.57
C GLU A 273 13.49 27.57 -5.77
N SER A 274 13.20 27.24 -7.03
CA SER A 274 12.51 26.01 -7.40
C SER A 274 13.24 25.29 -8.51
N LEU A 275 13.23 23.93 -8.45
CA LEU A 275 13.95 23.13 -9.44
C LEU A 275 13.24 21.79 -9.64
N PHE A 276 13.10 21.38 -10.90
CA PHE A 276 12.66 20.03 -11.27
C PHE A 276 13.76 19.01 -10.96
N GLY A 277 13.34 17.81 -10.56
CA GLY A 277 14.28 16.71 -10.32
C GLY A 277 14.85 16.13 -11.61
N LEU A 278 15.79 15.20 -11.46
CA LEU A 278 16.51 14.56 -12.55
C LEU A 278 15.64 13.61 -13.36
N SER A 279 15.73 13.67 -14.69
CA SER A 279 15.07 12.75 -15.63
C SER A 279 16.03 11.64 -16.06
N VAL A 280 16.48 10.83 -15.10
CA VAL A 280 17.45 9.75 -15.32
C VAL A 280 16.87 8.42 -14.84
N LYS A 281 17.19 7.32 -15.54
CA LYS A 281 16.75 5.98 -15.18
C LYS A 281 17.53 5.49 -13.94
N ALA A 282 16.83 5.31 -12.83
CA ALA A 282 17.40 4.84 -11.57
C ALA A 282 17.25 3.32 -11.40
N SER A 283 18.25 2.65 -10.79
CA SER A 283 18.27 1.22 -10.49
C SER A 283 17.77 0.93 -9.07
N LEU A 284 17.24 -0.27 -8.85
CA LEU A 284 16.98 -0.81 -7.50
C LEU A 284 18.27 -1.30 -6.83
N ASP A 285 19.26 -1.69 -7.63
CA ASP A 285 20.53 -2.23 -7.12
C ASP A 285 21.41 -1.08 -6.60
N LYS A 286 21.73 -1.13 -5.32
CA LYS A 286 22.67 -0.21 -4.68
C LYS A 286 24.10 -0.69 -4.97
N LYS A 287 24.93 0.19 -5.56
CA LYS A 287 26.37 -0.02 -5.74
C LYS A 287 27.16 1.10 -5.04
N ASN A 288 28.44 0.85 -4.76
CA ASN A 288 29.29 1.87 -4.16
C ASN A 288 29.35 3.13 -5.04
N GLY A 289 29.27 4.30 -4.42
CA GLY A 289 29.27 5.59 -5.11
C GLY A 289 27.94 6.02 -5.72
N MET A 290 26.86 5.25 -5.52
CA MET A 290 25.52 5.65 -5.96
C MET A 290 24.80 6.51 -4.93
N ILE A 291 24.00 7.47 -5.42
CA ILE A 291 23.18 8.38 -4.60
C ILE A 291 21.72 7.89 -4.63
N PRO A 292 21.06 7.80 -3.47
CA PRO A 292 19.64 7.47 -3.40
C PRO A 292 18.77 8.59 -4.00
N VAL A 293 17.70 8.18 -4.68
CA VAL A 293 16.78 9.06 -5.43
C VAL A 293 15.39 8.97 -4.85
N LEU A 294 14.88 10.10 -4.39
CA LEU A 294 13.48 10.22 -4.00
C LEU A 294 12.58 10.35 -5.24
N ARG A 295 11.48 9.64 -5.21
CA ARG A 295 10.47 9.60 -6.28
C ARG A 295 9.10 9.92 -5.69
N MET A 296 8.08 10.12 -6.54
CA MET A 296 6.70 10.36 -6.11
C MET A 296 6.16 9.27 -5.16
N SER A 297 6.65 8.02 -5.28
CA SER A 297 6.28 6.91 -4.39
C SER A 297 6.88 7.03 -2.99
N ASN A 298 7.89 7.85 -2.80
CA ASN A 298 8.50 8.10 -1.51
C ASN A 298 7.84 9.26 -0.73
N VAL A 299 6.88 9.98 -1.35
CA VAL A 299 6.13 11.05 -0.68
C VAL A 299 4.79 10.47 -0.19
N ILE A 300 4.66 10.28 1.13
CA ILE A 300 3.49 9.63 1.76
C ILE A 300 3.02 10.47 2.95
N ASN A 301 1.78 10.94 2.91
CA ASN A 301 1.12 11.62 4.03
C ASN A 301 1.94 12.76 4.69
N GLY A 302 2.58 13.58 3.86
CA GLY A 302 3.37 14.71 4.36
C GLY A 302 4.79 14.34 4.80
N GLU A 303 5.23 13.10 4.60
CA GLU A 303 6.55 12.58 4.98
C GLU A 303 7.25 11.90 3.81
N LEU A 304 8.56 11.67 3.98
CA LEU A 304 9.38 10.91 3.06
C LEU A 304 9.57 9.48 3.58
N ASP A 305 9.17 8.51 2.79
CA ASP A 305 9.43 7.09 3.04
C ASP A 305 10.72 6.65 2.36
N PHE A 306 11.69 6.25 3.15
CA PHE A 306 13.00 5.78 2.71
C PHE A 306 13.10 4.24 2.62
N SER A 307 12.01 3.51 2.82
CA SER A 307 12.02 2.03 2.86
C SER A 307 12.37 1.40 1.51
N ILE A 308 11.94 2.01 0.39
CA ILE A 308 12.20 1.52 -0.97
C ILE A 308 12.80 2.65 -1.81
N LEU A 309 14.13 2.63 -1.93
CA LEU A 309 14.87 3.61 -2.70
C LEU A 309 15.31 3.04 -4.06
N LYS A 310 15.48 3.92 -5.02
CA LYS A 310 16.30 3.69 -6.20
C LYS A 310 17.57 4.52 -6.13
N TYR A 311 18.54 4.16 -6.94
CA TYR A 311 19.88 4.74 -6.88
C TYR A 311 20.32 5.22 -8.27
N LEU A 312 21.07 6.32 -8.29
CA LEU A 312 21.73 6.85 -9.48
C LEU A 312 23.24 6.84 -9.25
N PRO A 313 24.07 6.66 -10.30
CA PRO A 313 25.50 6.90 -10.22
C PRO A 313 25.77 8.33 -9.73
N ALA A 314 26.82 8.53 -8.96
CA ALA A 314 27.17 9.87 -8.43
C ALA A 314 27.48 10.91 -9.52
N ASP A 315 27.89 10.40 -10.68
CA ASP A 315 28.18 11.20 -11.88
C ASP A 315 26.97 11.40 -12.80
N CYS A 316 25.77 10.92 -12.42
CA CYS A 316 24.56 11.03 -13.23
C CYS A 316 24.19 12.48 -13.57
N ALA A 317 24.63 13.42 -12.73
CA ALA A 317 24.49 14.84 -12.96
C ALA A 317 25.74 15.46 -13.66
N SER A 318 26.74 14.66 -14.02
CA SER A 318 28.00 15.14 -14.63
C SER A 318 27.82 15.77 -16.01
N THR A 319 26.70 15.47 -16.69
CA THR A 319 26.32 16.14 -17.95
C THR A 319 25.75 17.55 -17.71
N GLU A 320 25.41 17.89 -16.48
CA GLU A 320 24.90 19.18 -16.06
C GLU A 320 26.05 20.06 -15.54
N LYS A 321 26.03 21.36 -15.89
CA LYS A 321 27.07 22.29 -15.48
C LYS A 321 27.23 22.47 -13.96
N GLU A 322 26.16 22.13 -13.20
CA GLU A 322 26.14 22.32 -11.73
C GLU A 322 25.38 21.13 -11.05
N PRO A 323 26.04 19.97 -10.93
CA PRO A 323 25.38 18.77 -10.36
C PRO A 323 24.90 18.95 -8.91
N GLN A 324 25.52 19.86 -8.16
CA GLN A 324 25.14 20.18 -6.77
C GLN A 324 23.72 20.74 -6.63
N LYS A 325 23.12 21.27 -7.69
CA LYS A 325 21.75 21.80 -7.68
C LYS A 325 20.69 20.77 -7.30
N TRP A 326 20.92 19.51 -7.65
CA TRP A 326 19.97 18.41 -7.39
C TRP A 326 20.21 17.69 -6.06
N ILE A 327 21.24 18.07 -5.30
CA ILE A 327 21.43 17.53 -3.95
C ILE A 327 20.47 18.24 -3.00
N LEU A 328 19.72 17.41 -2.27
CA LEU A 328 18.76 17.87 -1.27
C LEU A 328 19.46 18.38 -0.01
N ARG A 329 18.86 19.39 0.62
CA ARG A 329 19.27 19.98 1.89
C ARG A 329 18.11 19.96 2.87
N LYS A 330 18.38 19.90 4.16
CA LYS A 330 17.32 20.05 5.17
C LYS A 330 16.49 21.31 4.90
N GLY A 331 15.17 21.18 5.03
CA GLY A 331 14.22 22.24 4.71
C GLY A 331 13.79 22.30 3.23
N ASP A 332 14.38 21.48 2.33
CA ASP A 332 13.89 21.39 0.95
C ASP A 332 12.48 20.80 0.93
N PHE A 333 11.52 21.53 0.36
CA PHE A 333 10.14 21.11 0.19
C PHE A 333 9.98 20.43 -1.16
N LEU A 334 9.54 19.18 -1.15
CA LEU A 334 9.31 18.36 -2.35
C LEU A 334 7.83 18.19 -2.60
N ILE A 335 7.37 18.45 -3.83
CA ILE A 335 5.98 18.26 -4.24
C ILE A 335 5.87 17.37 -5.47
N THR A 336 4.87 16.47 -5.48
CA THR A 336 4.58 15.60 -6.62
C THR A 336 3.80 16.36 -7.69
N ARG A 337 4.38 16.48 -8.89
CA ARG A 337 3.76 17.19 -10.03
C ARG A 337 2.96 16.30 -10.98
N THR A 338 3.08 14.99 -10.87
CA THR A 338 2.41 14.01 -11.72
C THR A 338 1.99 12.80 -10.90
N ASN A 339 0.76 12.30 -11.09
CA ASN A 339 0.30 11.07 -10.44
C ASN A 339 -0.83 10.43 -11.25
N GLY A 340 -0.94 9.09 -11.18
CA GLY A 340 -2.05 8.34 -11.77
C GLY A 340 -3.38 8.52 -11.01
N SER A 341 -3.35 8.98 -9.76
CA SER A 341 -4.55 9.23 -8.95
C SER A 341 -4.76 10.72 -8.72
N LYS A 342 -6.02 11.15 -8.86
CA LYS A 342 -6.44 12.53 -8.59
C LYS A 342 -6.22 12.99 -7.14
N ASP A 343 -6.22 12.04 -6.20
CA ASP A 343 -6.09 12.34 -4.78
C ASP A 343 -4.63 12.34 -4.30
N LEU A 344 -3.73 11.85 -5.14
CA LEU A 344 -2.30 11.75 -4.84
C LEU A 344 -1.45 12.84 -5.51
N ILE A 345 -2.01 13.58 -6.48
CA ILE A 345 -1.31 14.71 -7.09
C ILE A 345 -1.12 15.86 -6.09
N GLY A 346 0.02 16.55 -6.14
CA GLY A 346 0.33 17.63 -5.22
C GLY A 346 0.61 17.18 -3.78
N LYS A 347 0.89 15.89 -3.53
CA LYS A 347 1.46 15.47 -2.24
C LYS A 347 2.83 16.07 -2.07
N ALA A 348 3.13 16.49 -0.86
CA ALA A 348 4.39 17.15 -0.53
C ALA A 348 5.02 16.53 0.72
N ALA A 349 6.30 16.81 0.92
CA ALA A 349 7.03 16.50 2.14
C ALA A 349 8.27 17.41 2.26
N VAL A 350 8.72 17.65 3.49
CA VAL A 350 9.98 18.36 3.78
C VAL A 350 11.10 17.34 3.93
N PHE A 351 12.22 17.59 3.26
CA PHE A 351 13.43 16.78 3.40
C PHE A 351 14.17 17.15 4.68
N ASN A 352 14.40 16.19 5.55
CA ASN A 352 15.06 16.39 6.83
C ASN A 352 16.02 15.23 7.16
N SER A 353 17.01 14.99 6.27
CA SER A 353 18.06 14.01 6.48
C SER A 353 19.44 14.64 6.33
N ASP A 354 20.43 14.12 7.05
CA ASP A 354 21.84 14.50 6.91
C ASP A 354 22.55 13.75 5.78
N GLU A 355 21.92 12.69 5.26
CA GLU A 355 22.47 11.90 4.17
C GLU A 355 22.26 12.59 2.82
N THR A 356 23.13 12.26 1.87
CA THR A 356 23.07 12.78 0.51
C THR A 356 21.99 12.09 -0.31
N TYR A 357 20.98 12.84 -0.74
CA TYR A 357 19.90 12.40 -1.61
C TYR A 357 19.74 13.33 -2.81
N THR A 358 19.17 12.76 -3.88
CA THR A 358 18.64 13.52 -5.01
C THR A 358 17.18 13.13 -5.25
N TYR A 359 16.52 13.69 -6.26
CA TYR A 359 15.11 13.48 -6.54
C TYR A 359 14.81 13.42 -8.03
N ALA A 360 13.77 12.65 -8.39
CA ALA A 360 13.37 12.41 -9.77
C ALA A 360 12.48 13.53 -10.33
N SER A 361 12.41 13.68 -11.65
CA SER A 361 11.69 14.72 -12.39
C SER A 361 10.18 14.80 -12.16
N TYR A 362 9.59 13.78 -11.54
CA TYR A 362 8.18 13.80 -11.09
C TYR A 362 7.97 14.61 -9.80
N LEU A 363 9.06 15.09 -9.18
CA LEU A 363 9.07 16.00 -8.05
C LEU A 363 9.62 17.36 -8.47
N ILE A 364 9.07 18.42 -7.86
CA ILE A 364 9.65 19.75 -7.87
C ILE A 364 10.08 20.05 -6.46
N ARG A 365 11.32 20.57 -6.31
CA ARG A 365 11.83 21.08 -5.05
C ARG A 365 11.60 22.58 -4.97
N TYR A 366 11.16 23.05 -3.81
CA TYR A 366 11.10 24.46 -3.44
C TYR A 366 12.01 24.72 -2.24
N ARG A 367 12.73 25.81 -2.24
CA ARG A 367 13.43 26.40 -1.10
C ARG A 367 12.74 27.71 -0.76
N PHE A 368 12.14 27.77 0.39
CA PHE A 368 11.40 28.95 0.83
C PHE A 368 12.30 29.98 1.52
N ASP A 369 11.84 31.22 1.58
CA ASP A 369 12.40 32.22 2.46
C ASP A 369 11.95 31.95 3.91
N THR A 370 12.81 31.33 4.69
CA THR A 370 12.50 30.94 6.08
C THR A 370 12.36 32.13 7.03
N THR A 371 12.64 33.35 6.58
CA THR A 371 12.32 34.57 7.35
C THR A 371 10.84 34.93 7.23
N ILE A 372 10.13 34.37 6.25
CA ILE A 372 8.70 34.63 5.98
C ILE A 372 7.87 33.38 6.26
N VAL A 373 8.31 32.20 5.79
CA VAL A 373 7.53 30.96 5.91
C VAL A 373 8.42 29.75 6.20
N LEU A 374 8.00 28.91 7.15
CA LEU A 374 8.66 27.65 7.48
C LEU A 374 8.19 26.54 6.53
N PRO A 375 9.10 25.71 5.96
CA PRO A 375 8.75 24.62 5.06
C PRO A 375 7.76 23.62 5.69
N GLU A 376 7.90 23.32 6.98
CA GLU A 376 7.03 22.42 7.72
C GLU A 376 5.59 22.97 7.82
N TYR A 377 5.45 24.28 8.00
CA TYR A 377 4.16 24.95 8.00
C TYR A 377 3.46 24.81 6.62
N VAL A 378 4.19 25.09 5.54
CA VAL A 378 3.68 24.91 4.18
C VAL A 378 3.27 23.46 3.95
N ASN A 379 4.09 22.50 4.37
CA ASN A 379 3.80 21.08 4.24
C ASN A 379 2.51 20.67 4.95
N ILE A 380 2.26 21.16 6.15
CA ILE A 380 1.03 20.91 6.89
C ILE A 380 -0.17 21.48 6.13
N LEU A 381 -0.08 22.69 5.61
CA LEU A 381 -1.15 23.30 4.82
C LEU A 381 -1.47 22.51 3.55
N PHE A 382 -0.46 21.92 2.88
CA PHE A 382 -0.67 21.09 1.69
C PHE A 382 -1.43 19.78 1.97
N MET A 383 -1.54 19.38 3.22
CA MET A 383 -2.38 18.25 3.64
C MET A 383 -3.83 18.67 3.96
N THR A 384 -4.07 19.95 4.29
CA THR A 384 -5.40 20.44 4.66
C THR A 384 -6.35 20.54 3.46
N PRO A 385 -7.68 20.45 3.67
CA PRO A 385 -8.67 20.73 2.65
C PRO A 385 -8.48 22.09 1.96
N LEU A 386 -7.97 23.10 2.69
CA LEU A 386 -7.70 24.45 2.17
C LEU A 386 -6.83 24.44 0.90
N VAL A 387 -5.74 23.71 0.91
CA VAL A 387 -4.83 23.61 -0.23
C VAL A 387 -5.24 22.47 -1.16
N ARG A 388 -5.76 21.36 -0.64
CA ARG A 388 -6.23 20.22 -1.46
C ARG A 388 -7.36 20.62 -2.43
N GLU A 389 -8.27 21.50 -2.03
CA GLU A 389 -9.31 22.04 -2.93
C GLU A 389 -8.72 22.94 -4.02
N GLN A 390 -7.71 23.77 -3.73
CA GLN A 390 -7.01 24.55 -4.76
C GLN A 390 -6.34 23.63 -5.77
N ILE A 391 -5.64 22.59 -5.31
CA ILE A 391 -5.02 21.58 -6.17
C ILE A 391 -6.08 20.87 -7.03
N ALA A 392 -7.25 20.56 -6.46
CA ALA A 392 -8.34 19.92 -7.19
C ALA A 392 -8.91 20.78 -8.32
N VAL A 393 -8.88 22.10 -8.16
CA VAL A 393 -9.26 23.07 -9.23
C VAL A 393 -8.15 23.19 -10.27
N MET A 394 -6.90 23.25 -9.85
CA MET A 394 -5.77 23.58 -10.73
C MET A 394 -5.22 22.38 -11.52
N ARG A 395 -5.37 21.15 -11.01
CA ARG A 395 -4.82 19.96 -11.68
C ARG A 395 -5.40 19.74 -13.07
N ARG A 396 -4.58 19.21 -13.98
CA ARG A 396 -4.98 18.81 -15.33
C ARG A 396 -5.03 17.29 -15.45
N GLN A 397 -5.92 16.79 -16.29
CA GLN A 397 -5.95 15.39 -16.67
C GLN A 397 -5.49 15.20 -18.11
N GLY A 398 -4.53 14.34 -18.35
CA GLY A 398 -4.05 14.02 -19.69
C GLY A 398 -3.25 12.71 -19.71
N GLY A 399 -3.43 11.89 -20.73
CA GLY A 399 -2.69 10.63 -20.89
C GLY A 399 -2.89 9.63 -19.74
N GLY A 400 -4.06 9.62 -19.08
CA GLY A 400 -4.33 8.73 -17.94
C GLY A 400 -3.67 9.19 -16.63
N GLN A 401 -3.07 10.38 -16.59
CA GLN A 401 -2.42 10.95 -15.41
C GLN A 401 -2.97 12.32 -15.07
N TYR A 402 -2.83 12.70 -13.80
CA TYR A 402 -3.07 14.06 -13.31
C TYR A 402 -1.74 14.79 -13.19
N ASN A 403 -1.73 16.05 -13.59
CA ASN A 403 -0.53 16.89 -13.64
C ASN A 403 -0.78 18.26 -13.02
N LEU A 404 0.27 18.81 -12.42
CA LEU A 404 0.40 20.22 -12.02
C LEU A 404 1.72 20.73 -12.58
N ASN A 405 1.71 21.86 -13.27
CA ASN A 405 2.94 22.51 -13.68
C ASN A 405 3.46 23.47 -12.57
N SER A 406 4.66 24.01 -12.76
CA SER A 406 5.27 24.95 -11.79
C SER A 406 4.43 26.19 -11.56
N ASP A 407 3.79 26.72 -12.60
CA ASP A 407 2.98 27.95 -12.51
C ASP A 407 1.71 27.71 -11.70
N GLU A 408 1.07 26.54 -11.90
CA GLU A 408 -0.12 26.12 -11.15
C GLU A 408 0.20 25.89 -9.67
N ILE A 409 1.34 25.25 -9.37
CA ILE A 409 1.83 25.08 -7.99
C ILE A 409 2.19 26.44 -7.39
N GLY A 410 2.90 27.28 -8.17
CA GLY A 410 3.30 28.60 -7.76
C GLY A 410 2.14 29.56 -7.48
N ALA A 411 1.00 29.35 -8.15
CA ALA A 411 -0.21 30.15 -7.97
C ALA A 411 -1.09 29.72 -6.77
N ILE A 412 -0.75 28.60 -6.09
CA ILE A 412 -1.44 28.19 -4.86
C ILE A 412 -1.20 29.28 -3.81
N ARG A 413 -2.29 29.75 -3.18
CA ARG A 413 -2.24 30.77 -2.14
C ARG A 413 -2.42 30.15 -0.76
N ILE A 414 -1.64 30.66 0.18
CA ILE A 414 -1.73 30.23 1.58
C ILE A 414 -1.72 31.46 2.51
N PRO A 415 -2.44 31.40 3.64
CA PRO A 415 -2.33 32.39 4.70
C PRO A 415 -1.00 32.22 5.42
N VAL A 416 -0.25 33.31 5.64
CA VAL A 416 1.08 33.27 6.28
C VAL A 416 1.07 34.14 7.54
N PRO A 417 0.87 33.54 8.74
CA PRO A 417 1.04 34.24 10.00
C PRO A 417 2.52 34.52 10.30
N SER A 418 2.79 35.23 11.39
CA SER A 418 4.16 35.43 11.89
C SER A 418 4.84 34.10 12.23
N ILE A 419 6.17 34.05 12.13
CA ILE A 419 6.97 32.84 12.42
C ILE A 419 6.62 32.19 13.76
N PRO A 420 6.46 32.91 14.90
CA PRO A 420 6.08 32.29 16.17
C PRO A 420 4.72 31.56 16.12
N ILE A 421 3.76 32.07 15.33
CA ILE A 421 2.46 31.42 15.17
C ILE A 421 2.62 30.16 14.29
N GLN A 422 3.44 30.22 13.24
CA GLN A 422 3.76 29.04 12.42
C GLN A 422 4.39 27.94 13.28
N GLU A 423 5.36 28.28 14.13
CA GLU A 423 5.99 27.33 15.06
C GLU A 423 4.98 26.70 16.05
N GLN A 424 4.04 27.49 16.57
CA GLN A 424 2.97 26.96 17.41
C GLN A 424 2.07 25.97 16.66
N ILE A 425 1.71 26.26 15.42
CA ILE A 425 0.91 25.38 14.57
C ILE A 425 1.67 24.10 14.26
N ILE A 426 2.96 24.20 13.90
CA ILE A 426 3.84 23.07 13.64
C ILE A 426 3.92 22.17 14.86
N LYS A 427 4.19 22.76 16.04
CA LYS A 427 4.27 22.02 17.31
C LYS A 427 2.95 21.32 17.62
N LYS A 428 1.83 22.02 17.54
CA LYS A 428 0.49 21.46 17.74
C LYS A 428 0.23 20.28 16.81
N PHE A 429 0.65 20.38 15.56
CA PHE A 429 0.48 19.32 14.57
C PHE A 429 1.30 18.08 14.92
N PHE A 430 2.58 18.22 15.25
CA PHE A 430 3.43 17.07 15.54
C PHE A 430 3.07 16.42 16.89
N ASP A 431 2.80 17.20 17.94
CA ASP A 431 2.33 16.66 19.24
C ASP A 431 1.05 15.81 19.07
N ALA A 432 0.13 16.28 18.24
CA ALA A 432 -1.09 15.54 17.98
C ALA A 432 -0.89 14.35 17.03
N LYS A 433 0.03 14.44 16.05
CA LYS A 433 0.37 13.32 15.18
C LYS A 433 0.94 12.13 15.97
N ASP A 434 1.78 12.41 16.95
CA ASP A 434 2.28 11.38 17.88
C ASP A 434 1.13 10.70 18.62
N GLY A 435 0.09 11.45 18.97
CA GLY A 435 -1.16 10.89 19.54
C GLY A 435 -1.89 9.93 18.59
N ALA A 436 -1.94 10.22 17.28
CA ALA A 436 -2.52 9.32 16.29
C ALA A 436 -1.68 8.04 16.10
N GLN A 437 -0.35 8.14 16.18
CA GLN A 437 0.57 7.02 16.05
C GLN A 437 0.31 5.93 17.09
N ILE A 438 -0.09 6.29 18.31
CA ILE A 438 -0.45 5.34 19.38
C ILE A 438 -1.56 4.38 18.92
N TYR A 439 -2.54 4.88 18.16
CA TYR A 439 -3.62 4.03 17.63
C TYR A 439 -3.11 3.10 16.51
N TYR A 440 -2.25 3.56 15.63
CA TYR A 440 -1.67 2.71 14.57
C TYR A 440 -0.75 1.63 15.12
N ASP A 441 0.03 1.95 16.15
CA ASP A 441 0.87 0.98 16.88
C ASP A 441 0.00 -0.06 17.60
N ALA A 442 -1.07 0.36 18.23
CA ALA A 442 -2.03 -0.54 18.86
C ALA A 442 -2.73 -1.45 17.84
N ALA A 443 -3.07 -0.93 16.66
CA ALA A 443 -3.62 -1.72 15.55
C ALA A 443 -2.63 -2.78 15.08
N THR A 444 -1.40 -2.39 14.82
CA THR A 444 -0.30 -3.30 14.40
C THR A 444 -0.08 -4.39 15.44
N LYS A 445 -0.07 -4.02 16.72
CA LYS A 445 0.04 -4.98 17.82
C LYS A 445 -1.12 -5.99 17.81
N CYS A 446 -2.35 -5.53 17.63
CA CYS A 446 -3.52 -6.41 17.55
C CYS A 446 -3.42 -7.39 16.37
N GLN A 447 -2.96 -6.95 15.19
CA GLN A 447 -2.76 -7.80 14.01
C GLN A 447 -1.68 -8.88 14.24
N ILE A 448 -0.55 -8.50 14.86
CA ILE A 448 0.51 -9.45 15.23
C ILE A 448 -0.03 -10.45 16.26
N GLU A 449 -0.70 -9.96 17.32
CA GLU A 449 -1.28 -10.82 18.35
C GLU A 449 -2.32 -11.79 17.80
N ALA A 450 -3.13 -11.39 16.82
CA ALA A 450 -4.10 -12.27 16.16
C ALA A 450 -3.39 -13.50 15.57
N THR A 451 -2.34 -13.26 14.78
CA THR A 451 -1.56 -14.34 14.14
C THR A 451 -0.81 -15.19 15.15
N VAL A 452 -0.12 -14.56 16.11
CA VAL A 452 0.64 -15.28 17.15
C VAL A 452 -0.26 -16.12 18.04
N ASN A 453 -1.43 -15.61 18.44
CA ASN A 453 -2.37 -16.35 19.27
C ASN A 453 -2.99 -17.53 18.50
N PHE A 454 -3.32 -17.32 17.23
CA PHE A 454 -3.78 -18.39 16.36
C PHE A 454 -2.74 -19.52 16.25
N GLU A 455 -1.47 -19.17 15.97
CA GLU A 455 -0.39 -20.16 15.91
C GLU A 455 -0.17 -20.90 17.24
N LYS A 456 -0.15 -20.17 18.36
CA LYS A 456 0.00 -20.78 19.68
C LYS A 456 -1.15 -21.72 20.01
N GLU A 457 -2.37 -21.37 19.63
CA GLU A 457 -3.54 -22.18 19.92
C GLU A 457 -3.49 -23.53 19.21
N ILE A 458 -2.99 -23.58 18.01
CA ILE A 458 -3.00 -24.78 17.16
C ILE A 458 -1.68 -25.56 17.15
N PHE A 459 -0.55 -24.94 17.49
CA PHE A 459 0.79 -25.52 17.44
C PHE A 459 1.53 -25.49 18.80
N SER A 460 0.81 -25.57 19.90
CA SER A 460 1.38 -25.60 21.27
C SER A 460 1.23 -26.94 21.95
#